data_49572f2ac7008bb9148d2937f648f849
#
_entry.id   49572f2ac7008bb9148d2937f648f849
#
_cell.length_a   1.000
_cell.length_b   1.000
_cell.length_c   1.000
_cell.angle_alpha   90.00
_cell.angle_beta   90.00
_cell.angle_gamma   90.00
#
_symmetry.space_group_name_H-M   'P 1'
#
loop_
_entity.id
_entity.type
_entity.pdbx_description
1 polymer ?
#
loop_
_entity_poly.entity_id
_entity_poly.type
_entity_poly.pdbx_seq_one_letter_code
_entity_poly.pdbx_strand_id
1 'polypeptide(L)'
;MNLNIVIGGEAGQGLKTLSNILSKTFFKMGFNIYSSKDYMSRVRGGHNFMSIRIGDEELTGPTTEEDVLLALNEETIERHKDKVTDEGVILYDGEVDVAADVVSVAAGDIAKEIGNSKVANTVFVGALLKLLDLDVDMTEKVLKDYFADKGEEIAKVNSKALAQGYQAVSSQFSLPEVSKEGEQMLISGNQAVGLGAVMAGVKFYSAYPMTPSTGIMNYIASKENELGIVVEQAEDEIAAINMAVGASYSGVRAMTGTSGGGFSLMNEGLGLAGITETPLVIAEVQRPGPATGLPTRTGQGDLSFVINASQGEFPLMVMAPRTAEDAFYQTVRAFNLAENYQ
;
A
#
# COMPACT_ATOMS: atom_id res chain seq x y z
N MET A 1 -0.95 21.77 -7.35
CA MET A 1 0.06 20.98 -8.08
C MET A 1 -0.22 19.49 -7.89
N ASN A 2 0.02 18.66 -8.91
CA ASN A 2 -0.24 17.22 -8.85
C ASN A 2 0.77 16.53 -9.79
N LEU A 3 1.58 15.61 -9.27
CA LEU A 3 2.61 14.93 -10.02
C LEU A 3 2.59 13.44 -9.69
N ASN A 4 2.63 12.60 -10.73
CA ASN A 4 2.60 11.14 -10.61
C ASN A 4 3.95 10.53 -10.98
N ILE A 5 4.58 9.90 -10.02
CA ILE A 5 5.87 9.21 -10.17
C ILE A 5 5.59 7.71 -10.23
N VAL A 6 5.95 7.07 -11.32
CA VAL A 6 5.86 5.62 -11.48
C VAL A 6 7.23 4.99 -11.39
N ILE A 7 7.36 3.95 -10.58
CA ILE A 7 8.61 3.19 -10.41
C ILE A 7 8.32 1.77 -10.88
N GLY A 8 8.97 1.34 -11.95
CA GLY A 8 8.73 0.02 -12.54
C GLY A 8 9.98 -0.84 -12.63
N GLY A 9 9.78 -2.15 -12.58
CA GLY A 9 10.84 -3.15 -12.65
C GLY A 9 10.36 -4.56 -12.38
N GLU A 10 11.30 -5.49 -12.23
CA GLU A 10 11.02 -6.87 -11.86
C GLU A 10 10.86 -7.09 -10.36
N ALA A 11 10.16 -8.18 -9.99
CA ALA A 11 10.13 -8.63 -8.61
C ALA A 11 11.54 -8.96 -8.10
N GLY A 12 11.93 -8.35 -6.99
CA GLY A 12 13.27 -8.49 -6.40
C GLY A 12 14.20 -7.31 -6.65
N GLN A 13 13.89 -6.38 -7.56
CA GLN A 13 14.68 -5.16 -7.81
C GLN A 13 14.52 -4.06 -6.77
N GLY A 14 13.84 -4.32 -5.63
CA GLY A 14 13.75 -3.38 -4.52
C GLY A 14 12.68 -2.30 -4.64
N LEU A 15 11.70 -2.43 -5.55
CA LEU A 15 10.58 -1.51 -5.77
C LEU A 15 9.88 -1.10 -4.47
N LYS A 16 9.59 -2.08 -3.59
CA LYS A 16 8.96 -1.82 -2.30
C LYS A 16 9.78 -0.89 -1.41
N THR A 17 11.09 -1.07 -1.40
CA THR A 17 12.01 -0.22 -0.60
C THR A 17 12.04 1.20 -1.15
N LEU A 18 12.20 1.35 -2.47
CA LEU A 18 12.15 2.64 -3.17
C LEU A 18 10.85 3.39 -2.86
N SER A 19 9.70 2.75 -3.10
CA SER A 19 8.39 3.35 -2.87
C SER A 19 8.20 3.76 -1.40
N ASN A 20 8.64 2.94 -0.44
CA ASN A 20 8.51 3.27 0.97
C ASN A 20 9.38 4.46 1.39
N ILE A 21 10.63 4.54 0.89
CA ILE A 21 11.54 5.65 1.18
C ILE A 21 10.97 6.94 0.58
N LEU A 22 10.60 6.93 -0.69
CA LEU A 22 10.06 8.09 -1.39
C LEU A 22 8.73 8.57 -0.79
N SER A 23 7.78 7.66 -0.52
CA SER A 23 6.51 8.03 0.09
C SER A 23 6.71 8.67 1.47
N LYS A 24 7.62 8.13 2.31
CA LYS A 24 7.94 8.73 3.60
C LYS A 24 8.64 10.08 3.46
N THR A 25 9.54 10.21 2.49
CA THR A 25 10.24 11.46 2.20
C THR A 25 9.26 12.56 1.81
N PHE A 26 8.46 12.34 0.78
CA PHE A 26 7.48 13.32 0.30
C PHE A 26 6.44 13.65 1.38
N PHE A 27 5.99 12.66 2.14
CA PHE A 27 5.08 12.89 3.27
C PHE A 27 5.70 13.81 4.33
N LYS A 28 6.96 13.55 4.73
CA LYS A 28 7.68 14.38 5.70
C LYS A 28 8.02 15.78 5.17
N MET A 29 8.13 15.94 3.84
CA MET A 29 8.25 17.24 3.18
C MET A 29 6.95 18.04 3.13
N GLY A 30 5.81 17.43 3.47
CA GLY A 30 4.52 18.11 3.52
C GLY A 30 3.58 17.80 2.38
N PHE A 31 3.96 16.99 1.40
CA PHE A 31 3.06 16.61 0.30
C PHE A 31 1.93 15.68 0.74
N ASN A 32 0.75 15.85 0.16
CA ASN A 32 -0.28 14.82 0.16
C ASN A 32 0.14 13.68 -0.75
N ILE A 33 -0.17 12.45 -0.36
CA ILE A 33 0.29 11.25 -1.07
C ILE A 33 -0.85 10.31 -1.32
N TYR A 34 -0.94 9.85 -2.58
CA TYR A 34 -1.70 8.66 -2.94
C TYR A 34 -0.74 7.66 -3.57
N SER A 35 -0.62 6.47 -3.00
CA SER A 35 0.29 5.44 -3.51
C SER A 35 -0.46 4.16 -3.84
N SER A 36 -0.23 3.61 -5.02
CA SER A 36 -0.79 2.35 -5.48
C SER A 36 0.31 1.39 -5.92
N LYS A 37 -0.01 0.10 -5.94
CA LYS A 37 0.92 -0.98 -6.28
C LYS A 37 0.25 -1.91 -7.29
N ASP A 38 0.98 -2.22 -8.34
CA ASP A 38 0.62 -3.23 -9.30
C ASP A 38 1.75 -4.26 -9.39
N TYR A 39 1.46 -5.50 -9.06
CA TYR A 39 2.47 -6.54 -9.04
C TYR A 39 1.92 -7.89 -9.49
N MET A 40 2.80 -8.69 -10.06
CA MET A 40 2.46 -10.04 -10.48
C MET A 40 2.36 -10.99 -9.28
N SER A 41 1.43 -11.95 -9.34
CA SER A 41 1.31 -13.01 -8.32
C SER A 41 2.42 -14.07 -8.48
N ARG A 42 3.68 -13.62 -8.39
CA ARG A 42 4.86 -14.49 -8.45
C ARG A 42 6.00 -13.91 -7.59
N VAL A 43 6.90 -14.77 -7.15
CA VAL A 43 8.00 -14.39 -6.24
C VAL A 43 9.12 -13.64 -6.97
N ARG A 44 9.39 -13.97 -8.22
CA ARG A 44 10.45 -13.37 -9.05
C ARG A 44 10.01 -13.18 -10.50
N GLY A 45 10.59 -12.18 -11.15
CA GLY A 45 10.30 -11.85 -12.54
C GLY A 45 8.93 -11.20 -12.74
N GLY A 46 8.62 -10.90 -13.98
CA GLY A 46 7.43 -10.17 -14.38
C GLY A 46 7.52 -8.68 -14.08
N HIS A 47 6.72 -7.92 -14.80
CA HIS A 47 6.67 -6.48 -14.62
C HIS A 47 5.81 -6.11 -13.41
N ASN A 48 6.40 -5.34 -12.49
CA ASN A 48 5.73 -4.75 -11.34
C ASN A 48 5.98 -3.25 -11.34
N PHE A 49 5.03 -2.47 -10.88
CA PHE A 49 5.25 -1.04 -10.70
C PHE A 49 4.50 -0.48 -9.48
N MET A 50 4.97 0.64 -9.02
CA MET A 50 4.37 1.42 -7.94
C MET A 50 4.18 2.84 -8.43
N SER A 51 2.99 3.39 -8.25
CA SER A 51 2.69 4.79 -8.50
C SER A 51 2.70 5.54 -7.16
N ILE A 52 3.36 6.67 -7.14
CA ILE A 52 3.37 7.63 -6.03
C ILE A 52 2.91 8.97 -6.61
N ARG A 53 1.68 9.32 -6.31
CA ARG A 53 1.12 10.61 -6.67
C ARG A 53 1.33 11.56 -5.51
N ILE A 54 1.89 12.74 -5.77
CA ILE A 54 2.15 13.78 -4.78
C ILE A 54 1.42 15.07 -5.17
N GLY A 55 0.95 15.83 -4.19
CA GLY A 55 0.24 17.08 -4.41
C GLY A 55 0.20 17.97 -3.18
N ASP A 56 -0.13 19.25 -3.41
CA ASP A 56 -0.41 20.25 -2.39
C ASP A 56 -1.85 20.19 -1.86
N GLU A 57 -2.74 19.51 -2.60
CA GLU A 57 -4.12 19.26 -2.22
C GLU A 57 -4.36 17.78 -1.92
N GLU A 58 -5.51 17.44 -1.34
CA GLU A 58 -5.90 16.06 -1.03
C GLU A 58 -6.02 15.22 -2.31
N LEU A 59 -5.42 14.04 -2.29
CA LEU A 59 -5.41 13.09 -3.40
C LEU A 59 -6.29 11.88 -3.07
N THR A 60 -7.35 11.68 -3.83
CA THR A 60 -8.37 10.66 -3.56
C THR A 60 -8.33 9.43 -4.48
N GLY A 61 -7.43 9.41 -5.47
CA GLY A 61 -7.37 8.31 -6.43
C GLY A 61 -6.12 8.30 -7.29
N PRO A 62 -5.93 7.22 -8.07
CA PRO A 62 -4.83 7.10 -9.03
C PRO A 62 -5.09 7.96 -10.27
N THR A 63 -4.03 8.17 -11.05
CA THR A 63 -4.08 8.67 -12.43
C THR A 63 -3.38 7.70 -13.36
N THR A 64 -3.68 7.77 -14.65
CA THR A 64 -3.01 6.97 -15.69
C THR A 64 -1.85 7.69 -16.33
N GLU A 65 -1.79 9.01 -16.23
CA GLU A 65 -0.70 9.83 -16.73
C GLU A 65 0.51 9.74 -15.82
N GLU A 66 1.70 9.68 -16.38
CA GLU A 66 2.96 9.51 -15.69
C GLU A 66 3.87 10.71 -15.97
N ASP A 67 4.14 11.52 -14.96
CA ASP A 67 4.99 12.70 -15.10
C ASP A 67 6.47 12.33 -14.97
N VAL A 68 6.79 11.33 -14.13
CA VAL A 68 8.13 10.76 -13.99
C VAL A 68 8.03 9.24 -13.98
N LEU A 69 8.70 8.61 -14.94
CA LEU A 69 8.88 7.17 -14.97
C LEU A 69 10.30 6.80 -14.52
N LEU A 70 10.46 6.25 -13.32
CA LEU A 70 11.71 5.65 -12.88
C LEU A 70 11.74 4.19 -13.33
N ALA A 71 12.47 3.89 -14.38
CA ALA A 71 12.55 2.57 -14.96
C ALA A 71 13.79 1.81 -14.47
N LEU A 72 13.59 0.65 -13.85
CA LEU A 72 14.71 -0.21 -13.42
C LEU A 72 15.13 -1.23 -14.48
N ASN A 73 14.39 -1.30 -15.59
CA ASN A 73 14.69 -2.13 -16.77
C ASN A 73 13.96 -1.61 -18.02
N GLU A 74 14.38 -2.07 -19.21
CA GLU A 74 13.79 -1.68 -20.49
C GLU A 74 12.33 -2.13 -20.63
N GLU A 75 11.93 -3.29 -20.08
CA GLU A 75 10.54 -3.75 -20.10
C GLU A 75 9.59 -2.72 -19.48
N THR A 76 10.05 -2.02 -18.44
CA THR A 76 9.28 -0.93 -17.82
C THR A 76 9.05 0.20 -18.81
N ILE A 77 10.07 0.62 -19.53
CA ILE A 77 9.95 1.70 -20.53
C ILE A 77 8.97 1.28 -21.63
N GLU A 78 9.13 0.09 -22.19
CA GLU A 78 8.23 -0.43 -23.22
C GLU A 78 6.75 -0.46 -22.82
N ARG A 79 6.46 -0.74 -21.55
CA ARG A 79 5.08 -0.83 -21.03
C ARG A 79 4.47 0.50 -20.63
N HIS A 80 5.30 1.50 -20.33
CA HIS A 80 4.85 2.77 -19.76
C HIS A 80 5.07 3.98 -20.66
N LYS A 81 5.93 3.91 -21.69
CA LYS A 81 6.29 5.04 -22.55
C LYS A 81 5.09 5.82 -23.12
N ASP A 82 3.99 5.13 -23.45
CA ASP A 82 2.79 5.74 -24.01
C ASP A 82 1.91 6.44 -22.96
N LYS A 83 2.26 6.33 -21.68
CA LYS A 83 1.58 6.99 -20.55
C LYS A 83 2.36 8.17 -20.01
N VAL A 84 3.63 8.29 -20.38
CA VAL A 84 4.46 9.43 -20.01
C VAL A 84 3.88 10.65 -20.68
N THR A 85 3.65 11.72 -19.91
CA THR A 85 3.10 12.98 -20.44
C THR A 85 4.09 13.67 -21.39
N ASP A 86 3.61 14.61 -22.20
CA ASP A 86 4.48 15.35 -23.14
C ASP A 86 5.61 16.13 -22.44
N GLU A 87 5.40 16.54 -21.20
CA GLU A 87 6.40 17.20 -20.33
C GLU A 87 7.06 16.20 -19.34
N GLY A 88 6.70 14.92 -19.45
CA GLY A 88 7.16 13.86 -18.56
C GLY A 88 8.56 13.36 -18.90
N VAL A 89 9.22 12.74 -17.91
CA VAL A 89 10.60 12.31 -17.97
C VAL A 89 10.75 10.85 -17.59
N ILE A 90 11.59 10.13 -18.35
CA ILE A 90 12.02 8.77 -18.03
C ILE A 90 13.41 8.83 -17.38
N LEU A 91 13.50 8.38 -16.13
CA LEU A 91 14.75 8.24 -15.40
C LEU A 91 15.23 6.79 -15.51
N TYR A 92 16.38 6.55 -16.16
CA TYR A 92 16.86 5.20 -16.49
C TYR A 92 18.39 5.08 -16.40
N ASP A 93 18.89 3.87 -16.09
CA ASP A 93 20.34 3.55 -16.13
C ASP A 93 20.69 2.97 -17.51
N GLY A 94 20.86 3.84 -18.48
CA GLY A 94 21.18 3.47 -19.85
C GLY A 94 20.71 4.49 -20.89
N GLU A 95 20.80 4.10 -22.14
CA GLU A 95 20.31 4.84 -23.30
C GLU A 95 19.15 4.05 -23.91
N VAL A 96 18.09 4.75 -24.33
CA VAL A 96 16.94 4.15 -24.99
C VAL A 96 16.39 5.14 -26.03
N ASP A 97 15.95 4.62 -27.17
CA ASP A 97 15.37 5.42 -28.26
C ASP A 97 13.84 5.44 -28.13
N VAL A 98 13.31 6.47 -27.48
CA VAL A 98 11.87 6.70 -27.28
C VAL A 98 11.55 8.19 -27.50
N ALA A 99 10.28 8.49 -27.73
CA ALA A 99 9.83 9.87 -27.98
C ALA A 99 9.86 10.77 -26.72
N ALA A 100 9.76 10.17 -25.53
CA ALA A 100 9.77 10.91 -24.26
C ALA A 100 11.19 11.39 -23.91
N ASP A 101 11.32 12.41 -23.09
CA ASP A 101 12.61 12.89 -22.57
C ASP A 101 13.23 11.84 -21.61
N VAL A 102 14.49 11.49 -21.85
CA VAL A 102 15.21 10.46 -21.08
C VAL A 102 16.39 11.08 -20.35
N VAL A 103 16.34 10.99 -19.02
CA VAL A 103 17.48 11.35 -18.16
C VAL A 103 18.24 10.09 -17.78
N SER A 104 19.41 9.92 -18.36
CA SER A 104 20.29 8.78 -18.04
C SER A 104 21.03 9.01 -16.73
N VAL A 105 21.01 7.99 -15.86
CA VAL A 105 21.70 7.96 -14.57
C VAL A 105 22.53 6.70 -14.50
N ALA A 106 23.86 6.80 -14.48
CA ALA A 106 24.77 5.66 -14.37
C ALA A 106 24.72 5.03 -12.94
N ALA A 107 23.51 4.64 -12.51
CA ALA A 107 23.25 4.22 -11.12
C ALA A 107 24.03 2.95 -10.74
N GLY A 108 24.17 2.01 -11.68
CA GLY A 108 24.96 0.79 -11.48
C GLY A 108 26.45 1.06 -11.33
N ASP A 109 26.99 1.97 -12.11
CA ASP A 109 28.44 2.30 -12.05
C ASP A 109 28.75 3.11 -10.80
N ILE A 110 27.93 4.10 -10.47
CA ILE A 110 28.03 4.84 -9.20
C ILE A 110 27.98 3.88 -8.00
N ALA A 111 27.07 2.92 -8.00
CA ALA A 111 26.97 1.93 -6.93
C ALA A 111 28.20 1.01 -6.82
N LYS A 112 28.82 0.64 -7.97
CA LYS A 112 30.08 -0.12 -8.01
C LYS A 112 31.25 0.70 -7.47
N GLU A 113 31.37 1.99 -7.82
CA GLU A 113 32.40 2.89 -7.30
C GLU A 113 32.27 3.09 -5.78
N ILE A 114 31.06 3.08 -5.26
CA ILE A 114 30.80 3.12 -3.81
C ILE A 114 31.23 1.80 -3.13
N GLY A 115 31.33 0.71 -3.89
CA GLY A 115 31.69 -0.63 -3.41
C GLY A 115 30.48 -1.49 -2.98
N ASN A 116 29.26 -1.09 -3.35
CA ASN A 116 28.05 -1.83 -3.01
C ASN A 116 26.96 -1.69 -4.08
N SER A 117 26.85 -2.67 -4.97
CA SER A 117 25.86 -2.66 -6.07
C SER A 117 24.39 -2.57 -5.60
N LYS A 118 24.10 -2.90 -4.33
CA LYS A 118 22.74 -2.83 -3.79
C LYS A 118 22.23 -1.41 -3.57
N VAL A 119 23.09 -0.40 -3.60
CA VAL A 119 22.70 0.99 -3.41
C VAL A 119 22.32 1.72 -4.70
N ALA A 120 22.32 1.07 -5.85
CA ALA A 120 21.88 1.66 -7.12
C ALA A 120 20.48 2.29 -7.01
N ASN A 121 19.58 1.64 -6.30
CA ASN A 121 18.25 2.21 -6.03
C ASN A 121 18.31 3.53 -5.24
N THR A 122 19.24 3.68 -4.32
CA THR A 122 19.40 4.92 -3.55
C THR A 122 20.04 6.02 -4.42
N VAL A 123 20.87 5.67 -5.40
CA VAL A 123 21.34 6.62 -6.43
C VAL A 123 20.14 7.17 -7.21
N PHE A 124 19.22 6.32 -7.65
CA PHE A 124 17.99 6.77 -8.31
C PHE A 124 17.12 7.68 -7.42
N VAL A 125 17.04 7.41 -6.11
CA VAL A 125 16.34 8.32 -5.18
C VAL A 125 16.98 9.71 -5.21
N GLY A 126 18.31 9.80 -5.14
CA GLY A 126 19.02 11.08 -5.23
C GLY A 126 18.78 11.81 -6.55
N ALA A 127 18.86 11.09 -7.65
CA ALA A 127 18.60 11.64 -8.98
C ALA A 127 17.16 12.15 -9.12
N LEU A 128 16.18 11.39 -8.63
CA LEU A 128 14.77 11.80 -8.65
C LEU A 128 14.54 13.08 -7.82
N LEU A 129 15.12 13.18 -6.62
CA LEU A 129 15.00 14.41 -5.80
C LEU A 129 15.56 15.62 -6.52
N LYS A 130 16.74 15.48 -7.16
CA LYS A 130 17.34 16.57 -7.95
C LYS A 130 16.48 16.93 -9.16
N LEU A 131 15.96 15.94 -9.88
CA LEU A 131 15.06 16.15 -11.01
C LEU A 131 13.86 17.01 -10.60
N LEU A 132 13.32 16.76 -9.39
CA LEU A 132 12.18 17.47 -8.81
C LEU A 132 12.53 18.78 -8.07
N ASP A 133 13.83 19.16 -8.06
CA ASP A 133 14.36 20.31 -7.33
C ASP A 133 14.07 20.29 -5.83
N LEU A 134 14.06 19.09 -5.23
CA LEU A 134 13.84 18.88 -3.81
C LEU A 134 15.15 18.65 -3.05
N ASP A 135 15.23 19.11 -1.82
CA ASP A 135 16.38 18.92 -0.93
C ASP A 135 16.54 17.46 -0.47
N VAL A 136 17.77 17.05 -0.18
CA VAL A 136 18.09 15.67 0.25
C VAL A 136 17.98 15.45 1.77
N ASP A 137 18.00 16.50 2.57
CA ASP A 137 18.12 16.45 4.03
C ASP A 137 17.03 15.58 4.69
N MET A 138 15.79 15.72 4.21
CA MET A 138 14.67 14.90 4.72
C MET A 138 14.85 13.43 4.34
N THR A 139 15.31 13.16 3.13
CA THR A 139 15.56 11.78 2.67
C THR A 139 16.70 11.14 3.43
N GLU A 140 17.75 11.88 3.77
CA GLU A 140 18.82 11.36 4.63
C GLU A 140 18.30 10.90 6.00
N LYS A 141 17.40 11.68 6.62
CA LYS A 141 16.76 11.28 7.88
C LYS A 141 15.93 10.00 7.69
N VAL A 142 15.13 9.93 6.62
CA VAL A 142 14.33 8.75 6.30
C VAL A 142 15.21 7.52 6.07
N LEU A 143 16.34 7.65 5.35
CA LEU A 143 17.29 6.56 5.11
C LEU A 143 17.93 6.08 6.42
N LYS A 144 18.36 6.99 7.29
CA LYS A 144 18.92 6.64 8.61
C LYS A 144 17.91 5.85 9.45
N ASP A 145 16.68 6.34 9.51
CA ASP A 145 15.60 5.65 10.24
C ASP A 145 15.30 4.27 9.63
N TYR A 146 15.25 4.18 8.28
CA TYR A 146 14.92 2.94 7.56
C TYR A 146 15.99 1.85 7.72
N PHE A 147 17.25 2.25 7.82
CA PHE A 147 18.39 1.34 7.93
C PHE A 147 18.97 1.26 9.35
N ALA A 148 18.33 1.85 10.36
CA ALA A 148 18.81 1.87 11.75
C ALA A 148 19.15 0.46 12.27
N ASP A 149 18.27 -0.51 12.04
CA ASP A 149 18.47 -1.90 12.49
C ASP A 149 19.53 -2.67 11.68
N LYS A 150 20.02 -2.10 10.56
CA LYS A 150 21.01 -2.74 9.67
C LYS A 150 22.45 -2.26 9.92
N GLY A 151 22.63 -1.30 10.82
CA GLY A 151 23.93 -0.76 11.22
C GLY A 151 24.33 0.53 10.49
N GLU A 152 25.18 1.31 11.17
CA GLU A 152 25.61 2.64 10.69
C GLU A 152 26.35 2.64 9.35
N GLU A 153 27.10 1.56 9.05
CA GLU A 153 27.85 1.46 7.80
C GLU A 153 26.92 1.42 6.58
N ILE A 154 25.79 0.69 6.70
CA ILE A 154 24.79 0.62 5.65
C ILE A 154 24.12 2.00 5.45
N ALA A 155 23.84 2.71 6.54
CA ALA A 155 23.29 4.06 6.45
C ALA A 155 24.25 5.02 5.75
N LYS A 156 25.55 4.99 6.10
CA LYS A 156 26.60 5.84 5.46
C LYS A 156 26.75 5.56 3.97
N VAL A 157 26.75 4.30 3.58
CA VAL A 157 26.87 3.91 2.15
C VAL A 157 25.64 4.39 1.37
N ASN A 158 24.45 4.31 1.94
CA ASN A 158 23.22 4.83 1.31
C ASN A 158 23.22 6.37 1.26
N SER A 159 23.68 7.09 2.28
CA SER A 159 23.81 8.55 2.23
C SER A 159 24.77 9.00 1.13
N LYS A 160 25.90 8.28 0.94
CA LYS A 160 26.82 8.54 -0.16
C LYS A 160 26.17 8.32 -1.53
N ALA A 161 25.42 7.24 -1.68
CA ALA A 161 24.71 6.93 -2.92
C ALA A 161 23.64 7.98 -3.24
N LEU A 162 22.89 8.43 -2.24
CA LEU A 162 21.92 9.53 -2.37
C LEU A 162 22.58 10.80 -2.90
N ALA A 163 23.69 11.22 -2.26
CA ALA A 163 24.39 12.44 -2.64
C ALA A 163 24.97 12.36 -4.07
N GLN A 164 25.55 11.23 -4.47
CA GLN A 164 26.10 11.04 -5.81
C GLN A 164 24.99 11.00 -6.86
N GLY A 165 23.86 10.35 -6.58
CA GLY A 165 22.70 10.36 -7.46
C GLY A 165 22.13 11.79 -7.65
N TYR A 166 22.07 12.56 -6.58
CA TYR A 166 21.62 13.95 -6.62
C TYR A 166 22.53 14.84 -7.50
N GLN A 167 23.82 14.57 -7.51
CA GLN A 167 24.79 15.31 -8.33
C GLN A 167 24.82 14.85 -9.81
N ALA A 168 24.25 13.70 -10.12
CA ALA A 168 24.34 13.08 -11.44
C ALA A 168 23.40 13.70 -12.48
N VAL A 169 22.39 14.46 -12.08
CA VAL A 169 21.36 15.02 -12.97
C VAL A 169 21.12 16.51 -12.68
N SER A 170 20.38 17.18 -13.57
CA SER A 170 19.88 18.55 -13.38
C SER A 170 18.40 18.55 -13.06
N SER A 171 17.92 19.62 -12.42
CA SER A 171 16.48 19.81 -12.16
C SER A 171 15.73 20.11 -13.46
N GLN A 172 14.54 19.53 -13.57
CA GLN A 172 13.61 19.75 -14.69
C GLN A 172 12.23 20.18 -14.21
N PHE A 173 11.88 19.82 -12.97
CA PHE A 173 10.65 20.26 -12.31
C PHE A 173 10.97 21.30 -11.25
N SER A 174 9.99 22.13 -10.92
CA SER A 174 10.06 23.04 -9.78
C SER A 174 8.79 22.88 -8.97
N LEU A 175 8.90 22.21 -7.82
CA LEU A 175 7.76 21.96 -6.96
C LEU A 175 7.62 23.10 -5.93
N PRO A 176 6.37 23.49 -5.57
CA PRO A 176 6.16 24.48 -4.55
C PRO A 176 6.61 23.97 -3.18
N GLU A 177 7.03 24.88 -2.32
CA GLU A 177 7.14 24.56 -0.91
C GLU A 177 5.76 24.27 -0.33
N VAL A 178 5.63 23.13 0.32
CA VAL A 178 4.39 22.71 0.97
C VAL A 178 4.60 22.58 2.46
N SER A 179 3.60 22.98 3.23
CA SER A 179 3.61 22.80 4.68
C SER A 179 2.31 22.10 5.09
N LYS A 180 2.39 21.24 6.07
CA LYS A 180 1.21 20.61 6.66
C LYS A 180 0.94 21.18 8.03
N GLU A 181 -0.33 21.50 8.29
CA GLU A 181 -0.80 21.84 9.61
C GLU A 181 -1.24 20.60 10.37
N GLY A 182 -0.89 20.55 11.66
CA GLY A 182 -1.28 19.46 12.56
C GLY A 182 -0.47 18.16 12.39
N GLU A 183 -0.81 17.19 13.22
CA GLU A 183 -0.23 15.86 13.17
C GLU A 183 -0.94 15.01 12.11
N GLN A 184 -0.18 14.39 11.24
CA GLN A 184 -0.69 13.52 10.17
C GLN A 184 0.00 12.19 10.19
N MET A 185 -0.67 11.17 9.66
CA MET A 185 -0.17 9.81 9.58
C MET A 185 -0.20 9.31 8.13
N LEU A 186 0.91 8.76 7.66
CA LEU A 186 0.93 8.01 6.40
C LEU A 186 0.53 6.56 6.68
N ILE A 187 -0.66 6.20 6.26
CA ILE A 187 -1.27 4.89 6.55
C ILE A 187 -1.97 4.32 5.31
N SER A 188 -1.95 3.01 5.14
CA SER A 188 -2.76 2.35 4.10
C SER A 188 -4.19 2.09 4.58
N GLY A 189 -5.14 1.91 3.63
CA GLY A 189 -6.52 1.56 3.97
C GLY A 189 -6.63 0.32 4.85
N ASN A 190 -5.89 -0.75 4.56
CA ASN A 190 -5.88 -1.95 5.41
C ASN A 190 -5.38 -1.68 6.84
N GLN A 191 -4.33 -0.86 6.97
CA GLN A 191 -3.85 -0.46 8.30
C GLN A 191 -4.85 0.43 9.04
N ALA A 192 -5.56 1.29 8.32
CA ALA A 192 -6.59 2.15 8.88
C ALA A 192 -7.79 1.32 9.39
N VAL A 193 -8.24 0.31 8.63
CA VAL A 193 -9.24 -0.67 9.11
C VAL A 193 -8.74 -1.39 10.35
N GLY A 194 -7.50 -1.91 10.34
CA GLY A 194 -6.91 -2.58 11.50
C GLY A 194 -6.80 -1.68 12.72
N LEU A 195 -6.38 -0.41 12.54
CA LEU A 195 -6.33 0.58 13.62
C LEU A 195 -7.73 0.91 14.14
N GLY A 196 -8.72 1.07 13.27
CA GLY A 196 -10.12 1.26 13.65
C GLY A 196 -10.66 0.10 14.46
N ALA A 197 -10.35 -1.14 14.09
CA ALA A 197 -10.72 -2.34 14.84
C ALA A 197 -10.08 -2.37 16.25
N VAL A 198 -8.78 -2.04 16.34
CA VAL A 198 -8.06 -1.91 17.61
C VAL A 198 -8.72 -0.85 18.50
N MET A 199 -8.98 0.33 17.97
CA MET A 199 -9.64 1.43 18.71
C MET A 199 -11.07 1.11 19.08
N ALA A 200 -11.77 0.31 18.29
CA ALA A 200 -13.08 -0.22 18.63
C ALA A 200 -13.03 -1.33 19.72
N GLY A 201 -11.84 -1.74 20.14
CA GLY A 201 -11.68 -2.74 21.20
C GLY A 201 -11.85 -4.19 20.71
N VAL A 202 -11.49 -4.48 19.46
CA VAL A 202 -11.44 -5.88 18.97
C VAL A 202 -10.55 -6.72 19.88
N LYS A 203 -11.01 -7.92 20.21
CA LYS A 203 -10.28 -8.89 21.04
C LYS A 203 -9.96 -10.19 20.31
N PHE A 204 -10.68 -10.47 19.24
CA PHE A 204 -10.45 -11.65 18.43
C PHE A 204 -10.53 -11.32 16.95
N TYR A 205 -9.53 -11.75 16.20
CA TYR A 205 -9.48 -11.65 14.75
C TYR A 205 -9.07 -13.00 14.18
N SER A 206 -9.87 -13.56 13.28
CA SER A 206 -9.51 -14.78 12.54
C SER A 206 -9.67 -14.56 11.05
N ALA A 207 -8.70 -15.04 10.27
CA ALA A 207 -8.79 -14.96 8.80
C ALA A 207 -7.93 -16.02 8.12
N TYR A 208 -8.36 -16.47 6.96
CA TYR A 208 -7.48 -17.08 5.98
C TYR A 208 -6.75 -15.97 5.21
N PRO A 209 -5.42 -16.04 5.00
CA PRO A 209 -4.65 -14.99 4.35
C PRO A 209 -5.02 -14.83 2.87
N MET A 210 -5.99 -13.98 2.57
CA MET A 210 -6.43 -13.70 1.21
C MET A 210 -6.07 -12.28 0.79
N THR A 211 -5.28 -12.13 -0.29
CA THR A 211 -4.95 -10.83 -0.88
C THR A 211 -6.22 -10.19 -1.45
N PRO A 212 -6.49 -8.87 -1.19
CA PRO A 212 -5.63 -7.89 -0.52
C PRO A 212 -5.93 -7.69 0.98
N SER A 213 -6.81 -8.47 1.63
CA SER A 213 -7.21 -8.29 3.04
C SER A 213 -6.11 -8.60 4.06
N THR A 214 -5.09 -9.39 3.69
CA THR A 214 -4.01 -9.83 4.59
C THR A 214 -3.31 -8.68 5.34
N GLY A 215 -3.31 -7.47 4.77
CA GLY A 215 -2.74 -6.29 5.43
C GLY A 215 -3.45 -5.90 6.72
N ILE A 216 -4.76 -6.19 6.86
CA ILE A 216 -5.54 -5.97 8.08
C ILE A 216 -5.05 -6.93 9.16
N MET A 217 -4.99 -8.24 8.83
CA MET A 217 -4.49 -9.28 9.74
C MET A 217 -3.09 -8.96 10.25
N ASN A 218 -2.16 -8.62 9.35
CA ASN A 218 -0.79 -8.29 9.71
C ASN A 218 -0.69 -7.09 10.65
N TYR A 219 -1.54 -6.08 10.46
CA TYR A 219 -1.57 -4.92 11.34
C TYR A 219 -2.06 -5.28 12.73
N ILE A 220 -3.19 -5.99 12.84
CA ILE A 220 -3.76 -6.39 14.13
C ILE A 220 -2.80 -7.35 14.86
N ALA A 221 -2.20 -8.32 14.15
CA ALA A 221 -1.19 -9.23 14.71
C ALA A 221 0.04 -8.49 15.27
N SER A 222 0.45 -7.38 14.65
CA SER A 222 1.54 -6.57 15.18
C SER A 222 1.23 -5.92 16.54
N LYS A 223 -0.05 -5.91 16.94
CA LYS A 223 -0.56 -5.35 18.21
C LYS A 223 -1.01 -6.42 19.21
N GLU A 224 -0.94 -7.69 18.85
CA GLU A 224 -1.43 -8.83 19.63
C GLU A 224 -0.91 -8.83 21.07
N ASN A 225 0.41 -8.81 21.23
CA ASN A 225 1.07 -8.86 22.54
C ASN A 225 0.87 -7.57 23.36
N GLU A 226 0.85 -6.42 22.70
CA GLU A 226 0.72 -5.11 23.35
C GLU A 226 -0.68 -4.89 23.92
N LEU A 227 -1.71 -5.34 23.20
CA LEU A 227 -3.11 -5.02 23.49
C LEU A 227 -3.96 -6.23 23.94
N GLY A 228 -3.35 -7.41 24.04
CA GLY A 228 -4.04 -8.64 24.43
C GLY A 228 -5.18 -8.98 23.44
N ILE A 229 -4.87 -8.93 22.14
CA ILE A 229 -5.77 -9.34 21.06
C ILE A 229 -5.34 -10.74 20.63
N VAL A 230 -6.27 -11.63 20.37
CA VAL A 230 -5.98 -12.94 19.78
C VAL A 230 -6.15 -12.87 18.30
N VAL A 231 -5.09 -13.23 17.55
CA VAL A 231 -5.11 -13.29 16.08
C VAL A 231 -4.87 -14.71 15.62
N GLU A 232 -5.86 -15.30 14.94
CA GLU A 232 -5.80 -16.66 14.47
C GLU A 232 -5.73 -16.70 12.93
N GLN A 233 -4.70 -17.33 12.40
CA GLN A 233 -4.61 -17.65 10.98
C GLN A 233 -5.35 -18.97 10.73
N ALA A 234 -6.59 -18.87 10.27
CA ALA A 234 -7.42 -20.02 9.98
C ALA A 234 -6.98 -20.78 8.72
N GLU A 235 -7.34 -22.05 8.64
CA GLU A 235 -7.03 -22.94 7.51
C GLU A 235 -7.82 -22.56 6.25
N ASP A 236 -9.06 -22.05 6.40
CA ASP A 236 -9.93 -21.56 5.35
C ASP A 236 -10.89 -20.48 5.87
N GLU A 237 -11.66 -19.88 4.97
CA GLU A 237 -12.60 -18.81 5.30
C GLU A 237 -13.81 -19.30 6.10
N ILE A 238 -14.22 -20.56 5.93
CA ILE A 238 -15.33 -21.17 6.68
C ILE A 238 -14.93 -21.29 8.15
N ALA A 239 -13.72 -21.81 8.41
CA ALA A 239 -13.15 -21.87 9.75
C ALA A 239 -13.01 -20.47 10.35
N ALA A 240 -12.49 -19.51 9.57
CA ALA A 240 -12.27 -18.13 10.03
C ALA A 240 -13.55 -17.45 10.53
N ILE A 241 -14.63 -17.48 9.73
CA ILE A 241 -15.89 -16.84 10.14
C ILE A 241 -16.51 -17.53 11.34
N ASN A 242 -16.49 -18.87 11.41
CA ASN A 242 -17.07 -19.61 12.51
C ASN A 242 -16.30 -19.40 13.83
N MET A 243 -14.96 -19.26 13.77
CA MET A 243 -14.16 -18.87 14.94
C MET A 243 -14.55 -17.45 15.42
N ALA A 244 -14.71 -16.50 14.49
CA ALA A 244 -15.12 -15.14 14.83
C ALA A 244 -16.53 -15.08 15.43
N VAL A 245 -17.50 -15.85 14.89
CA VAL A 245 -18.85 -16.00 15.46
C VAL A 245 -18.77 -16.60 16.86
N GLY A 246 -18.01 -17.67 17.07
CA GLY A 246 -17.84 -18.30 18.39
C GLY A 246 -17.22 -17.36 19.42
N ALA A 247 -16.21 -16.59 19.02
CA ALA A 247 -15.59 -15.58 19.88
C ALA A 247 -16.58 -14.47 20.25
N SER A 248 -17.32 -13.96 19.25
CA SER A 248 -18.32 -12.92 19.48
C SER A 248 -19.46 -13.42 20.38
N TYR A 249 -19.96 -14.63 20.15
CA TYR A 249 -20.95 -15.27 21.01
C TYR A 249 -20.49 -15.40 22.48
N SER A 250 -19.19 -15.51 22.69
CA SER A 250 -18.58 -15.52 24.03
C SER A 250 -18.49 -14.12 24.68
N GLY A 251 -18.95 -13.07 24.01
CA GLY A 251 -19.04 -11.70 24.55
C GLY A 251 -17.83 -10.82 24.28
N VAL A 252 -17.02 -11.10 23.25
CA VAL A 252 -15.91 -10.23 22.85
C VAL A 252 -16.13 -9.68 21.44
N ARG A 253 -15.66 -8.48 21.17
CA ARG A 253 -15.67 -7.93 19.81
C ARG A 253 -14.77 -8.75 18.89
N ALA A 254 -15.36 -9.35 17.87
CA ALA A 254 -14.66 -10.21 16.92
C ALA A 254 -14.78 -9.68 15.49
N MET A 255 -13.78 -9.99 14.67
CA MET A 255 -13.72 -9.57 13.28
C MET A 255 -13.05 -10.65 12.42
N THR A 256 -13.46 -10.73 11.17
CA THR A 256 -12.75 -11.46 10.12
C THR A 256 -12.49 -10.56 8.91
N GLY A 257 -11.59 -10.97 8.02
CA GLY A 257 -11.29 -10.25 6.79
C GLY A 257 -10.95 -11.19 5.64
N THR A 258 -11.49 -10.90 4.46
CA THR A 258 -11.32 -11.71 3.26
C THR A 258 -11.45 -10.87 1.99
N SER A 259 -11.57 -11.51 0.83
CA SER A 259 -11.90 -10.91 -0.47
C SER A 259 -13.11 -11.67 -1.06
N GLY A 260 -13.69 -11.22 -2.16
CA GLY A 260 -14.95 -11.74 -2.71
C GLY A 260 -15.05 -13.26 -2.83
N GLY A 261 -13.98 -13.93 -3.29
CA GLY A 261 -13.94 -15.39 -3.37
C GLY A 261 -14.06 -16.07 -2.00
N GLY A 262 -13.35 -15.56 -0.98
CA GLY A 262 -13.45 -16.07 0.38
C GLY A 262 -14.77 -15.68 1.06
N PHE A 263 -15.29 -14.49 0.77
CA PHE A 263 -16.61 -14.07 1.26
C PHE A 263 -17.73 -15.00 0.75
N SER A 264 -17.56 -15.56 -0.47
CA SER A 264 -18.48 -16.60 -0.97
C SER A 264 -18.55 -17.83 -0.08
N LEU A 265 -17.42 -18.25 0.51
CA LEU A 265 -17.35 -19.36 1.45
C LEU A 265 -17.92 -19.03 2.84
N MET A 266 -17.96 -17.74 3.19
CA MET A 266 -18.46 -17.26 4.48
C MET A 266 -19.99 -17.11 4.56
N ASN A 267 -20.72 -17.27 3.45
CA ASN A 267 -22.16 -16.95 3.39
C ASN A 267 -23.01 -17.69 4.41
N GLU A 268 -22.74 -18.95 4.66
CA GLU A 268 -23.49 -19.73 5.66
C GLU A 268 -23.16 -19.26 7.07
N GLY A 269 -21.88 -19.01 7.39
CA GLY A 269 -21.44 -18.44 8.67
C GLY A 269 -21.99 -17.03 8.92
N LEU A 270 -22.16 -16.22 7.87
CA LEU A 270 -22.84 -14.92 7.95
C LEU A 270 -24.31 -15.08 8.33
N GLY A 271 -25.01 -16.04 7.69
CA GLY A 271 -26.40 -16.39 8.04
C GLY A 271 -26.52 -16.93 9.48
N LEU A 272 -25.52 -17.71 9.94
CA LEU A 272 -25.46 -18.16 11.33
C LEU A 272 -25.33 -16.97 12.30
N ALA A 273 -24.46 -16.00 12.04
CA ALA A 273 -24.37 -14.78 12.85
C ALA A 273 -25.72 -14.06 12.92
N GLY A 274 -26.43 -13.91 11.79
CA GLY A 274 -27.74 -13.28 11.72
C GLY A 274 -28.81 -14.02 12.53
N ILE A 275 -28.93 -15.34 12.38
CA ILE A 275 -29.97 -16.10 13.09
C ILE A 275 -29.71 -16.25 14.61
N THR A 276 -28.44 -16.15 15.03
CA THR A 276 -28.04 -16.20 16.45
C THR A 276 -27.92 -14.82 17.08
N GLU A 277 -28.26 -13.76 16.37
CA GLU A 277 -28.11 -12.37 16.82
C GLU A 277 -26.71 -12.10 17.41
N THR A 278 -25.66 -12.58 16.68
CA THR A 278 -24.28 -12.50 17.13
C THR A 278 -23.55 -11.37 16.39
N PRO A 279 -23.13 -10.28 17.08
CA PRO A 279 -22.48 -9.14 16.43
C PRO A 279 -21.18 -9.55 15.75
N LEU A 280 -21.03 -9.25 14.47
CA LEU A 280 -19.82 -9.59 13.72
C LEU A 280 -19.45 -8.48 12.75
N VAL A 281 -18.13 -8.19 12.62
CA VAL A 281 -17.60 -7.29 11.60
C VAL A 281 -16.79 -8.11 10.60
N ILE A 282 -17.10 -7.94 9.31
CA ILE A 282 -16.38 -8.58 8.20
C ILE A 282 -15.79 -7.50 7.30
N ALA A 283 -14.49 -7.52 7.09
CA ALA A 283 -13.84 -6.70 6.09
C ALA A 283 -13.72 -7.47 4.77
N GLU A 284 -14.58 -7.15 3.81
CA GLU A 284 -14.46 -7.64 2.44
C GLU A 284 -13.60 -6.65 1.65
N VAL A 285 -12.41 -7.08 1.20
CA VAL A 285 -11.43 -6.26 0.47
C VAL A 285 -11.35 -6.77 -0.96
N GLN A 286 -11.89 -5.96 -1.88
CA GLN A 286 -12.21 -6.40 -3.24
C GLN A 286 -10.97 -6.65 -4.11
N ARG A 287 -11.09 -7.62 -5.00
CA ARG A 287 -10.19 -7.90 -6.12
C ARG A 287 -10.99 -8.43 -7.31
N PRO A 288 -10.47 -8.35 -8.55
CA PRO A 288 -11.21 -8.89 -9.70
C PRO A 288 -11.46 -10.39 -9.56
N GLY A 289 -12.74 -10.81 -9.70
CA GLY A 289 -13.21 -12.19 -9.86
C GLY A 289 -13.36 -12.54 -11.33
N PRO A 290 -14.08 -13.65 -11.65
CA PRO A 290 -14.64 -14.67 -10.73
C PRO A 290 -13.62 -15.66 -10.18
N ALA A 291 -14.03 -16.48 -9.22
CA ALA A 291 -13.22 -17.48 -8.51
C ALA A 291 -11.96 -16.87 -7.87
N THR A 292 -10.79 -17.47 -8.04
CA THR A 292 -9.53 -16.90 -7.57
C THR A 292 -9.24 -15.53 -8.19
N GLY A 293 -9.70 -15.33 -9.42
CA GLY A 293 -9.58 -14.05 -10.13
C GLY A 293 -8.14 -13.59 -10.33
N LEU A 294 -7.92 -12.29 -10.12
CA LEU A 294 -6.63 -11.64 -10.23
C LEU A 294 -6.18 -11.13 -8.85
N PRO A 295 -5.49 -11.95 -8.03
CA PRO A 295 -5.25 -11.67 -6.60
C PRO A 295 -4.52 -10.36 -6.30
N THR A 296 -3.71 -9.87 -7.22
CA THR A 296 -2.85 -8.70 -7.03
C THR A 296 -3.32 -7.49 -7.83
N ARG A 297 -4.52 -7.55 -8.42
CA ARG A 297 -5.13 -6.47 -9.19
C ARG A 297 -6.22 -5.78 -8.39
N THR A 298 -6.43 -4.50 -8.69
CA THR A 298 -7.51 -3.71 -8.08
C THR A 298 -8.84 -4.00 -8.78
N GLY A 299 -9.90 -4.18 -7.99
CA GLY A 299 -11.26 -4.38 -8.47
C GLY A 299 -12.29 -3.82 -7.51
N GLN A 300 -13.50 -3.53 -8.00
CA GLN A 300 -14.64 -3.04 -7.23
C GLN A 300 -15.93 -3.71 -7.73
N GLY A 301 -15.91 -5.03 -7.93
CA GLY A 301 -17.00 -5.81 -8.52
C GLY A 301 -17.94 -6.49 -7.54
N ASP A 302 -17.62 -6.52 -6.25
CA ASP A 302 -18.27 -7.42 -5.28
C ASP A 302 -19.47 -6.79 -4.54
N LEU A 303 -19.73 -5.48 -4.69
CA LEU A 303 -20.75 -4.77 -3.92
C LEU A 303 -22.14 -5.41 -4.03
N SER A 304 -22.58 -5.75 -5.25
CA SER A 304 -23.89 -6.38 -5.46
C SER A 304 -23.99 -7.75 -4.81
N PHE A 305 -22.91 -8.50 -4.78
CA PHE A 305 -22.81 -9.77 -4.09
C PHE A 305 -22.87 -9.59 -2.57
N VAL A 306 -22.12 -8.64 -2.02
CA VAL A 306 -22.05 -8.38 -0.58
C VAL A 306 -23.42 -7.97 -0.01
N ILE A 307 -24.15 -7.06 -0.67
CA ILE A 307 -25.46 -6.60 -0.20
C ILE A 307 -26.57 -7.63 -0.32
N ASN A 308 -26.37 -8.71 -1.08
CA ASN A 308 -27.32 -9.81 -1.26
C ASN A 308 -26.77 -11.15 -0.72
N ALA A 309 -25.78 -11.09 0.18
CA ALA A 309 -25.11 -12.28 0.68
C ALA A 309 -26.02 -13.10 1.62
N SER A 310 -25.81 -14.43 1.61
CA SER A 310 -26.54 -15.42 2.40
C SER A 310 -28.01 -15.63 1.94
N GLN A 311 -28.69 -16.59 2.53
CA GLN A 311 -30.12 -16.82 2.33
C GLN A 311 -30.94 -16.31 3.52
N GLY A 312 -32.20 -16.00 3.27
CA GLY A 312 -33.11 -15.44 4.29
C GLY A 312 -32.92 -13.94 4.48
N GLU A 313 -33.66 -13.41 5.42
CA GLU A 313 -33.67 -11.98 5.75
C GLU A 313 -33.15 -11.78 7.18
N PHE A 314 -32.14 -10.97 7.34
CA PHE A 314 -31.56 -10.55 8.60
C PHE A 314 -30.89 -9.17 8.46
N PRO A 315 -30.65 -8.42 9.55
CA PRO A 315 -29.96 -7.14 9.46
C PRO A 315 -28.55 -7.28 8.91
N LEU A 316 -28.27 -6.58 7.81
CA LEU A 316 -26.94 -6.49 7.20
C LEU A 316 -26.62 -5.03 6.87
N MET A 317 -25.56 -4.50 7.46
CA MET A 317 -25.09 -3.14 7.18
C MET A 317 -23.81 -3.18 6.36
N VAL A 318 -23.85 -2.59 5.17
CA VAL A 318 -22.68 -2.53 4.28
C VAL A 318 -22.14 -1.11 4.24
N MET A 319 -20.86 -0.94 4.50
CA MET A 319 -20.16 0.34 4.51
C MET A 319 -19.05 0.32 3.48
N ALA A 320 -18.89 1.41 2.73
CA ALA A 320 -17.88 1.56 1.68
C ALA A 320 -16.99 2.79 1.98
N PRO A 321 -15.87 2.63 2.69
CA PRO A 321 -14.99 3.74 3.00
C PRO A 321 -14.28 4.29 1.74
N ARG A 322 -14.11 5.61 1.67
CA ARG A 322 -13.51 6.33 0.53
C ARG A 322 -12.02 6.61 0.71
N THR A 323 -11.60 6.90 1.94
CA THR A 323 -10.22 7.28 2.28
C THR A 323 -9.72 6.39 3.43
N ALA A 324 -8.42 6.45 3.73
CA ALA A 324 -7.86 5.75 4.90
C ALA A 324 -8.46 6.28 6.22
N GLU A 325 -8.68 7.59 6.30
CA GLU A 325 -9.35 8.20 7.47
C GLU A 325 -10.78 7.70 7.62
N ASP A 326 -11.56 7.72 6.53
CA ASP A 326 -12.92 7.20 6.52
C ASP A 326 -12.96 5.71 6.88
N ALA A 327 -12.00 4.92 6.41
CA ALA A 327 -11.88 3.50 6.75
C ALA A 327 -11.68 3.28 8.26
N PHE A 328 -10.89 4.13 8.91
CA PHE A 328 -10.74 4.10 10.37
C PHE A 328 -12.08 4.35 11.08
N TYR A 329 -12.74 5.47 10.78
CA TYR A 329 -14.01 5.82 11.45
C TYR A 329 -15.14 4.86 11.13
N GLN A 330 -15.26 4.40 9.87
CA GLN A 330 -16.28 3.44 9.47
C GLN A 330 -16.08 2.08 10.17
N THR A 331 -14.82 1.66 10.40
CA THR A 331 -14.56 0.42 11.15
C THR A 331 -15.00 0.54 12.60
N VAL A 332 -14.70 1.65 13.28
CA VAL A 332 -15.20 1.89 14.66
C VAL A 332 -16.73 1.90 14.67
N ARG A 333 -17.36 2.55 13.69
CA ARG A 333 -18.81 2.60 13.55
C ARG A 333 -19.41 1.22 13.30
N ALA A 334 -18.76 0.38 12.46
CA ALA A 334 -19.22 -0.99 12.16
C ALA A 334 -19.35 -1.83 13.43
N PHE A 335 -18.34 -1.82 14.31
CA PHE A 335 -18.43 -2.51 15.59
C PHE A 335 -19.57 -2.01 16.47
N ASN A 336 -19.76 -0.69 16.54
CA ASN A 336 -20.85 -0.14 17.36
C ASN A 336 -22.23 -0.46 16.79
N LEU A 337 -22.39 -0.49 15.46
CA LEU A 337 -23.65 -0.88 14.82
C LEU A 337 -23.92 -2.38 15.00
N ALA A 338 -22.89 -3.23 14.84
CA ALA A 338 -23.04 -4.66 15.07
C ALA A 338 -23.51 -4.96 16.49
N GLU A 339 -22.94 -4.32 17.51
CA GLU A 339 -23.37 -4.47 18.91
C GLU A 339 -24.78 -3.95 19.18
N ASN A 340 -25.20 -2.88 18.51
CA ASN A 340 -26.49 -2.25 18.75
C ASN A 340 -27.66 -2.97 18.06
N TYR A 341 -27.41 -3.61 16.93
CA TYR A 341 -28.48 -4.18 16.11
C TYR A 341 -28.41 -5.70 15.98
N GLN A 342 -27.26 -6.27 16.34
CA GLN A 342 -26.98 -7.72 16.35
C GLN A 342 -27.25 -8.42 15.01
#